data_fc5931f9e4ca4d2694d16ef6748fe936
#
_entry.id   fc5931f9e4ca4d2694d16ef6748fe936
#
_cell.length_a   1.000
_cell.length_b   1.000
_cell.length_c   1.000
_cell.angle_alpha   90.00
_cell.angle_beta   90.00
_cell.angle_gamma   90.00
#
_symmetry.space_group_name_H-M   'P 1'
#
loop_
_entity.id
_entity.type
_entity.pdbx_description
1 polymer ?
#
loop_
_entity_poly.entity_id
_entity_poly.type
_entity_poly.pdbx_seq_one_letter_code
_entity_poly.pdbx_strand_id
1 'polypeptide(L)'
;MTTDTPTPTPPYGTPETPRVAVRGEARLEVDPEIARISITVGARGTDRRTALEDLTRRNAWVLDLVKGYGDAIEKLETGAFSITPELTKHGRGERVRAYHGRVHLTVELSDFTVLGELTTRVADLELTSVAGPWWSLRPDSPARGNARRQAVREAVKRAREYAEALDARLAALVELADIGAENSGGYGGPAAPGALRSVAYKGADSAEAAPALDLEPQRQTVYAQVNARFTMTPPDLTP
;
A
#
# COMPACT_ATOMS: atom_id res chain seq x y z
N MET A 1 25.33 -53.18 -4.29
CA MET A 1 24.87 -51.80 -4.13
C MET A 1 23.46 -51.74 -4.69
N THR A 2 22.49 -51.88 -3.81
CA THR A 2 21.05 -51.75 -4.15
C THR A 2 20.72 -50.28 -4.19
N THR A 3 20.47 -49.73 -5.36
CA THR A 3 19.98 -48.36 -5.53
C THR A 3 18.53 -48.32 -5.07
N ASP A 4 18.33 -47.83 -3.86
CA ASP A 4 17.00 -47.56 -3.32
C ASP A 4 16.42 -46.34 -4.10
N THR A 5 15.62 -46.63 -5.11
CA THR A 5 14.93 -45.59 -5.87
C THR A 5 13.79 -45.07 -4.99
N PRO A 6 13.76 -43.78 -4.61
CA PRO A 6 12.69 -43.28 -3.77
C PRO A 6 11.35 -43.44 -4.49
N THR A 7 10.46 -44.23 -3.91
CA THR A 7 9.09 -44.41 -4.39
C THR A 7 8.39 -43.03 -4.39
N PRO A 8 7.86 -42.57 -5.51
CA PRO A 8 7.17 -41.28 -5.56
C PRO A 8 6.00 -41.29 -4.57
N THR A 9 6.03 -40.38 -3.61
CA THR A 9 4.94 -40.21 -2.65
C THR A 9 3.65 -39.87 -3.41
N PRO A 10 2.58 -40.63 -3.28
CA PRO A 10 1.34 -40.36 -4.01
C PRO A 10 0.79 -38.98 -3.63
N PRO A 11 0.28 -38.21 -4.61
CA PRO A 11 -0.21 -36.84 -4.37
C PRO A 11 -1.43 -36.76 -3.45
N TYR A 12 -2.12 -37.87 -3.24
CA TYR A 12 -3.41 -37.95 -2.52
C TYR A 12 -3.32 -38.91 -1.36
N GLY A 13 -2.61 -38.87 -0.40
CA GLY A 13 -2.61 -39.80 0.74
C GLY A 13 -2.89 -41.26 0.43
N THR A 14 -2.84 -42.10 1.43
CA THR A 14 -3.24 -43.53 1.37
C THR A 14 -4.37 -43.77 2.38
N PRO A 15 -5.09 -44.90 2.31
CA PRO A 15 -6.08 -45.24 3.34
C PRO A 15 -5.54 -45.24 4.74
N GLU A 16 -4.25 -45.59 4.95
CA GLU A 16 -3.56 -45.63 6.23
C GLU A 16 -3.06 -44.25 6.68
N THR A 17 -2.79 -43.37 5.73
CA THR A 17 -2.35 -41.97 5.97
C THR A 17 -3.07 -41.00 5.06
N PRO A 18 -4.37 -40.79 5.26
CA PRO A 18 -5.16 -39.88 4.47
C PRO A 18 -4.68 -38.43 4.68
N ARG A 19 -4.93 -37.59 3.69
CA ARG A 19 -4.52 -36.18 3.70
C ARG A 19 -5.70 -35.24 3.71
N VAL A 20 -5.57 -34.17 4.46
CA VAL A 20 -6.47 -33.02 4.43
C VAL A 20 -5.70 -31.81 3.90
N ALA A 21 -6.30 -31.11 2.93
CA ALA A 21 -5.78 -29.86 2.38
C ALA A 21 -6.72 -28.72 2.78
N VAL A 22 -6.18 -27.68 3.33
CA VAL A 22 -6.95 -26.53 3.81
C VAL A 22 -6.28 -25.24 3.41
N ARG A 23 -7.06 -24.15 3.37
CA ARG A 23 -6.59 -22.79 3.30
C ARG A 23 -6.78 -22.12 4.64
N GLY A 24 -5.73 -21.50 5.16
CA GLY A 24 -5.82 -20.59 6.29
C GLY A 24 -5.83 -19.15 5.82
N GLU A 25 -6.65 -18.34 6.44
CA GLU A 25 -6.85 -16.93 6.07
C GLU A 25 -6.81 -16.07 7.32
N ALA A 26 -6.27 -14.87 7.20
CA ALA A 26 -6.30 -13.87 8.25
C ALA A 26 -6.57 -12.49 7.67
N ARG A 27 -7.38 -11.72 8.38
CA ARG A 27 -7.63 -10.31 8.14
C ARG A 27 -7.37 -9.57 9.44
N LEU A 28 -6.44 -8.63 9.42
CA LEU A 28 -6.14 -7.76 10.55
C LEU A 28 -6.47 -6.32 10.17
N GLU A 29 -7.08 -5.60 11.08
CA GLU A 29 -7.26 -4.16 10.99
C GLU A 29 -6.31 -3.50 11.99
N VAL A 30 -5.38 -2.71 11.48
CA VAL A 30 -4.32 -2.06 12.25
C VAL A 30 -4.28 -0.57 11.93
N ASP A 31 -3.80 0.22 12.86
CA ASP A 31 -3.61 1.63 12.64
C ASP A 31 -2.47 1.85 11.64
N PRO A 32 -2.53 2.90 10.80
CA PRO A 32 -1.46 3.20 9.87
C PRO A 32 -0.19 3.61 10.63
N GLU A 33 0.95 3.39 10.00
CA GLU A 33 2.27 3.74 10.57
C GLU A 33 2.86 4.97 9.91
N ILE A 34 2.43 5.25 8.67
CA ILE A 34 2.87 6.41 7.89
C ILE A 34 1.70 7.02 7.13
N ALA A 35 1.77 8.33 6.94
CA ALA A 35 0.94 9.09 6.04
C ALA A 35 1.79 9.66 4.91
N ARG A 36 1.32 9.50 3.67
CA ARG A 36 1.94 10.13 2.50
C ARG A 36 1.08 11.27 2.03
N ILE A 37 1.70 12.42 1.75
CA ILE A 37 1.08 13.54 1.03
C ILE A 37 1.87 13.84 -0.24
N SER A 38 1.17 14.40 -1.22
CA SER A 38 1.77 14.94 -2.44
C SER A 38 1.59 16.45 -2.46
N ILE A 39 2.68 17.17 -2.63
CA ILE A 39 2.68 18.62 -2.73
C ILE A 39 3.04 18.97 -4.17
N THR A 40 2.20 19.80 -4.81
CA THR A 40 2.50 20.35 -6.12
C THR A 40 2.76 21.83 -5.98
N VAL A 41 3.97 22.27 -6.30
CA VAL A 41 4.36 23.67 -6.33
C VAL A 41 4.28 24.17 -7.76
N GLY A 42 3.50 25.24 -7.98
CA GLY A 42 3.32 25.89 -9.24
C GLY A 42 4.08 27.20 -9.33
N ALA A 43 4.35 27.66 -10.55
CA ALA A 43 4.85 28.99 -10.87
C ALA A 43 4.30 29.46 -12.21
N ARG A 44 4.27 30.79 -12.41
CA ARG A 44 3.86 31.42 -13.66
C ARG A 44 4.79 32.56 -14.02
N GLY A 45 5.22 32.64 -15.27
CA GLY A 45 6.03 33.73 -15.78
C GLY A 45 5.64 34.14 -17.19
N THR A 46 5.99 35.38 -17.59
CA THR A 46 5.81 35.88 -18.93
C THR A 46 6.72 35.19 -19.94
N ASP A 47 7.84 34.69 -19.50
CA ASP A 47 8.80 33.92 -20.26
C ASP A 47 9.28 32.68 -19.43
N ARG A 48 9.99 31.78 -20.12
CA ARG A 48 10.44 30.50 -19.54
C ARG A 48 11.40 30.71 -18.37
N ARG A 49 12.28 31.68 -18.44
CA ARG A 49 13.29 31.95 -17.44
C ARG A 49 12.66 32.47 -16.14
N THR A 50 11.78 33.45 -16.27
CA THR A 50 11.03 34.02 -15.13
C THR A 50 10.18 32.96 -14.44
N ALA A 51 9.50 32.08 -15.21
CA ALA A 51 8.74 30.96 -14.65
C ALA A 51 9.63 29.97 -13.88
N LEU A 52 10.84 29.71 -14.41
CA LEU A 52 11.80 28.79 -13.75
C LEU A 52 12.36 29.40 -12.47
N GLU A 53 12.74 30.68 -12.49
CA GLU A 53 13.26 31.40 -11.31
C GLU A 53 12.21 31.45 -10.18
N ASP A 54 10.94 31.75 -10.51
CA ASP A 54 9.85 31.73 -9.54
C ASP A 54 9.60 30.33 -8.97
N LEU A 55 9.58 29.31 -9.83
CA LEU A 55 9.42 27.91 -9.40
C LEU A 55 10.54 27.47 -8.45
N THR A 56 11.78 27.81 -8.79
CA THR A 56 12.95 27.47 -7.97
C THR A 56 12.84 28.08 -6.56
N ARG A 57 12.47 29.37 -6.49
CA ARG A 57 12.30 30.08 -5.22
C ARG A 57 11.17 29.46 -4.37
N ARG A 58 10.01 29.23 -4.96
CA ARG A 58 8.85 28.62 -4.28
C ARG A 58 9.14 27.20 -3.80
N ASN A 59 9.77 26.40 -4.66
CA ASN A 59 10.16 25.05 -4.34
C ASN A 59 11.16 25.00 -3.16
N ALA A 60 12.18 25.87 -3.19
CA ALA A 60 13.14 25.97 -2.07
C ALA A 60 12.42 26.28 -0.74
N TRP A 61 11.47 27.23 -0.76
CA TRP A 61 10.72 27.58 0.43
C TRP A 61 9.86 26.42 0.95
N VAL A 62 9.16 25.69 0.09
CA VAL A 62 8.39 24.49 0.47
C VAL A 62 9.31 23.41 1.03
N LEU A 63 10.47 23.16 0.40
CA LEU A 63 11.44 22.20 0.91
C LEU A 63 11.96 22.57 2.29
N ASP A 64 12.27 23.86 2.52
CA ASP A 64 12.74 24.35 3.83
C ASP A 64 11.64 24.24 4.89
N LEU A 65 10.39 24.58 4.54
CA LEU A 65 9.24 24.39 5.41
C LEU A 65 9.07 22.94 5.83
N VAL A 66 9.09 21.99 4.89
CA VAL A 66 8.95 20.55 5.18
C VAL A 66 10.12 20.04 6.03
N LYS A 67 11.34 20.39 5.67
CA LYS A 67 12.54 20.01 6.46
C LYS A 67 12.55 20.56 7.88
N GLY A 68 11.88 21.70 8.11
CA GLY A 68 11.74 22.30 9.43
C GLY A 68 11.02 21.43 10.46
N TYR A 69 10.29 20.41 10.02
CA TYR A 69 9.61 19.44 10.91
C TYR A 69 10.51 18.26 11.35
N GLY A 70 11.77 18.23 10.90
CA GLY A 70 12.81 17.31 11.40
C GLY A 70 12.40 15.85 11.33
N ASP A 71 12.49 15.15 12.46
CA ASP A 71 12.29 13.69 12.56
C ASP A 71 10.86 13.23 12.29
N ALA A 72 9.87 14.15 12.27
CA ALA A 72 8.50 13.81 11.86
C ALA A 72 8.40 13.45 10.37
N ILE A 73 9.38 13.92 9.57
CA ILE A 73 9.47 13.62 8.13
C ILE A 73 10.36 12.41 7.92
N GLU A 74 9.76 11.27 7.57
CA GLU A 74 10.53 10.05 7.26
C GLU A 74 11.13 10.08 5.86
N LYS A 75 10.41 10.73 4.91
CA LYS A 75 10.83 10.77 3.52
C LYS A 75 10.39 12.07 2.85
N LEU A 76 11.31 12.68 2.11
CA LEU A 76 11.03 13.83 1.24
C LEU A 76 11.70 13.59 -0.11
N GLU A 77 10.90 13.49 -1.16
CA GLU A 77 11.37 13.25 -2.51
C GLU A 77 10.82 14.30 -3.48
N THR A 78 11.67 14.75 -4.40
CA THR A 78 11.26 15.53 -5.55
C THR A 78 11.00 14.58 -6.72
N GLY A 79 9.78 14.62 -7.23
CA GLY A 79 9.35 13.82 -8.37
C GLY A 79 9.43 14.59 -9.68
N ALA A 80 8.35 14.57 -10.46
CA ALA A 80 8.30 15.18 -11.78
C ALA A 80 8.39 16.71 -11.73
N PHE A 81 9.14 17.26 -12.68
CA PHE A 81 9.25 18.68 -12.97
C PHE A 81 8.80 18.96 -14.40
N SER A 82 8.10 20.07 -14.63
CA SER A 82 7.73 20.51 -15.98
C SER A 82 7.65 22.03 -16.11
N ILE A 83 7.94 22.56 -17.30
CA ILE A 83 7.62 23.92 -17.70
C ILE A 83 6.94 23.86 -19.06
N THR A 84 5.70 24.35 -19.12
CA THR A 84 4.85 24.30 -20.31
C THR A 84 4.41 25.71 -20.74
N PRO A 85 4.39 26.03 -22.03
CA PRO A 85 3.84 27.28 -22.51
C PRO A 85 2.30 27.28 -22.46
N GLU A 86 1.71 28.38 -22.07
CA GLU A 86 0.29 28.69 -22.25
C GLU A 86 0.11 29.46 -23.55
N LEU A 87 -0.64 28.89 -24.49
CA LEU A 87 -0.90 29.51 -25.78
C LEU A 87 -2.19 30.34 -25.77
N THR A 88 -2.23 31.43 -26.52
CA THR A 88 -3.46 32.23 -26.74
C THR A 88 -4.43 31.48 -27.64
N LYS A 89 -5.70 31.37 -27.26
CA LYS A 89 -6.75 30.65 -28.01
C LYS A 89 -7.35 31.40 -29.22
N HIS A 90 -6.92 32.60 -29.57
CA HIS A 90 -7.58 33.41 -30.61
C HIS A 90 -6.62 33.81 -31.75
N GLY A 91 -6.98 33.41 -32.97
CA GLY A 91 -6.45 33.94 -34.23
C GLY A 91 -5.41 33.08 -34.94
N ARG A 92 -5.11 33.44 -36.20
CA ARG A 92 -4.10 32.83 -37.08
C ARG A 92 -2.68 33.09 -36.54
N GLY A 93 -2.24 32.31 -35.59
CA GLY A 93 -0.88 32.36 -35.03
C GLY A 93 -0.92 32.12 -33.52
N GLU A 94 -0.51 30.94 -33.13
CA GLU A 94 -0.33 30.61 -31.73
C GLU A 94 0.80 31.47 -31.14
N ARG A 95 0.45 32.33 -30.18
CA ARG A 95 1.42 33.12 -29.40
C ARG A 95 1.45 32.62 -27.99
N VAL A 96 2.64 32.46 -27.43
CA VAL A 96 2.80 32.12 -26.02
C VAL A 96 2.36 33.33 -25.18
N ARG A 97 1.42 33.10 -24.27
CA ARG A 97 0.89 34.08 -23.32
C ARG A 97 1.66 34.09 -22.03
N ALA A 98 2.01 32.90 -21.52
CA ALA A 98 2.71 32.70 -20.28
C ALA A 98 3.39 31.34 -20.29
N TYR A 99 4.26 31.08 -19.30
CA TYR A 99 4.82 29.77 -18.99
C TYR A 99 4.37 29.33 -17.61
N HIS A 100 3.98 28.09 -17.48
CA HIS A 100 3.63 27.45 -16.22
C HIS A 100 4.69 26.43 -15.85
N GLY A 101 5.29 26.62 -14.69
CA GLY A 101 6.18 25.67 -14.04
C GLY A 101 5.42 24.83 -13.03
N ARG A 102 5.79 23.55 -12.88
CA ARG A 102 5.30 22.67 -11.82
C ARG A 102 6.41 21.75 -11.34
N VAL A 103 6.42 21.50 -10.04
CA VAL A 103 7.24 20.45 -9.43
C VAL A 103 6.38 19.69 -8.42
N HIS A 104 6.56 18.38 -8.37
CA HIS A 104 5.87 17.50 -7.43
C HIS A 104 6.84 17.04 -6.34
N LEU A 105 6.39 17.13 -5.10
CA LEU A 105 7.08 16.60 -3.94
C LEU A 105 6.22 15.50 -3.31
N THR A 106 6.88 14.47 -2.83
CA THR A 106 6.24 13.42 -2.03
C THR A 106 6.84 13.48 -0.62
N VAL A 107 5.98 13.52 0.38
CA VAL A 107 6.37 13.56 1.79
C VAL A 107 5.73 12.40 2.52
N GLU A 108 6.50 11.64 3.29
CA GLU A 108 6.01 10.62 4.20
C GLU A 108 6.30 11.04 5.65
N LEU A 109 5.27 10.95 6.48
CA LEU A 109 5.29 11.34 7.89
C LEU A 109 4.81 10.20 8.79
N SER A 110 5.39 10.12 9.99
CA SER A 110 4.94 9.21 11.06
C SER A 110 4.19 9.91 12.19
N ASP A 111 4.36 11.23 12.33
CA ASP A 111 3.60 12.04 13.28
C ASP A 111 2.37 12.66 12.60
N PHE A 112 1.19 12.20 12.97
CA PHE A 112 -0.06 12.63 12.34
C PHE A 112 -0.56 13.98 12.91
N THR A 113 -0.09 14.40 14.06
CA THR A 113 -0.34 15.77 14.57
C THR A 113 0.39 16.79 13.69
N VAL A 114 1.65 16.53 13.41
CA VAL A 114 2.46 17.33 12.47
C VAL A 114 1.88 17.34 11.06
N LEU A 115 1.28 16.22 10.62
CA LEU A 115 0.65 16.12 9.30
C LEU A 115 -0.44 17.18 9.10
N GLY A 116 -1.34 17.35 10.08
CA GLY A 116 -2.41 18.35 10.02
C GLY A 116 -1.88 19.78 9.91
N GLU A 117 -0.89 20.13 10.75
CA GLU A 117 -0.22 21.44 10.71
C GLU A 117 0.49 21.68 9.39
N LEU A 118 1.33 20.73 8.95
CA LEU A 118 2.07 20.84 7.69
C LEU A 118 1.13 21.00 6.49
N THR A 119 0.06 20.19 6.42
CA THR A 119 -0.91 20.24 5.33
C THR A 119 -1.58 21.60 5.25
N THR A 120 -2.00 22.16 6.40
CA THR A 120 -2.60 23.49 6.46
C THR A 120 -1.64 24.57 6.02
N ARG A 121 -0.39 24.56 6.52
CA ARG A 121 0.63 25.56 6.16
C ARG A 121 1.02 25.51 4.69
N VAL A 122 1.12 24.32 4.12
CA VAL A 122 1.44 24.16 2.67
C VAL A 122 0.26 24.56 1.81
N ALA A 123 -0.98 24.25 2.21
CA ALA A 123 -2.19 24.63 1.47
C ALA A 123 -2.41 26.14 1.41
N ASP A 124 -1.91 26.90 2.39
CA ASP A 124 -1.97 28.36 2.45
C ASP A 124 -0.96 29.06 1.49
N LEU A 125 -0.05 28.30 0.88
CA LEU A 125 0.95 28.86 -0.04
C LEU A 125 0.36 29.08 -1.43
N GLU A 126 0.59 30.26 -1.98
CA GLU A 126 0.18 30.59 -3.36
C GLU A 126 0.72 29.61 -4.39
N LEU A 127 -0.10 29.22 -5.37
CA LEU A 127 0.24 28.31 -6.45
C LEU A 127 0.74 26.94 -5.95
N THR A 128 0.40 26.59 -4.71
CA THR A 128 0.73 25.31 -4.12
C THR A 128 -0.55 24.53 -3.84
N SER A 129 -0.52 23.24 -4.07
CA SER A 129 -1.63 22.34 -3.74
C SER A 129 -1.12 21.10 -3.02
N VAL A 130 -1.92 20.60 -2.09
CA VAL A 130 -1.66 19.38 -1.32
C VAL A 130 -2.74 18.36 -1.64
N ALA A 131 -2.34 17.11 -1.78
CA ALA A 131 -3.23 15.98 -1.93
C ALA A 131 -2.83 14.85 -0.97
N GLY A 132 -3.80 14.08 -0.49
CA GLY A 132 -3.65 13.07 0.54
C GLY A 132 -4.48 13.42 1.78
N PRO A 133 -4.18 12.83 2.94
CA PRO A 133 -3.14 11.82 3.15
C PRO A 133 -3.53 10.45 2.60
N TRP A 134 -2.52 9.68 2.16
CA TRP A 134 -2.65 8.25 1.90
C TRP A 134 -1.99 7.50 3.04
N TRP A 135 -2.84 6.85 3.83
CA TRP A 135 -2.43 6.08 4.98
C TRP A 135 -1.87 4.73 4.58
N SER A 136 -0.77 4.31 5.18
CA SER A 136 -0.15 3.03 4.88
C SER A 136 0.67 2.48 6.05
N LEU A 137 1.08 1.21 5.89
CA LEU A 137 2.04 0.55 6.76
C LEU A 137 3.43 0.61 6.13
N ARG A 138 4.46 0.68 6.96
CA ARG A 138 5.85 0.53 6.49
C ARG A 138 6.07 -0.80 5.77
N PRO A 139 7.03 -0.88 4.84
CA PRO A 139 7.36 -2.13 4.15
C PRO A 139 7.70 -3.28 5.10
N ASP A 140 8.36 -2.99 6.20
CA ASP A 140 8.81 -3.91 7.26
C ASP A 140 7.84 -4.02 8.43
N SER A 141 6.62 -3.49 8.32
CA SER A 141 5.61 -3.53 9.37
C SER A 141 5.40 -4.95 9.93
N PRO A 142 5.43 -5.12 11.25
CA PRO A 142 5.18 -6.40 11.90
C PRO A 142 3.76 -6.93 11.68
N ALA A 143 2.83 -6.08 11.28
CA ALA A 143 1.44 -6.44 11.01
C ALA A 143 1.33 -7.53 9.93
N ARG A 144 2.19 -7.45 8.87
CA ARG A 144 2.23 -8.48 7.82
C ARG A 144 2.67 -9.84 8.34
N GLY A 145 3.68 -9.86 9.22
CA GLY A 145 4.14 -11.08 9.88
C GLY A 145 3.08 -11.67 10.83
N ASN A 146 2.36 -10.79 11.54
CA ASN A 146 1.26 -11.19 12.43
C ASN A 146 0.12 -11.83 11.63
N ALA A 147 -0.27 -11.24 10.51
CA ALA A 147 -1.30 -11.79 9.63
C ALA A 147 -0.91 -13.19 9.12
N ARG A 148 0.33 -13.37 8.64
CA ARG A 148 0.81 -14.70 8.21
C ARG A 148 0.77 -15.74 9.35
N ARG A 149 1.22 -15.36 10.54
CA ARG A 149 1.14 -16.27 11.71
C ARG A 149 -0.30 -16.66 12.04
N GLN A 150 -1.23 -15.72 11.95
CA GLN A 150 -2.64 -16.00 12.19
C GLN A 150 -3.24 -16.89 11.10
N ALA A 151 -2.91 -16.67 9.83
CA ALA A 151 -3.35 -17.52 8.71
C ALA A 151 -2.89 -18.97 8.90
N VAL A 152 -1.63 -19.19 9.33
CA VAL A 152 -1.12 -20.54 9.64
C VAL A 152 -1.91 -21.19 10.80
N ARG A 153 -2.18 -20.45 11.87
CA ARG A 153 -2.99 -20.96 12.98
C ARG A 153 -4.39 -21.35 12.56
N GLU A 154 -5.00 -20.55 11.68
CA GLU A 154 -6.32 -20.83 11.14
C GLU A 154 -6.32 -22.07 10.24
N ALA A 155 -5.28 -22.26 9.41
CA ALA A 155 -5.11 -23.49 8.63
C ALA A 155 -5.04 -24.75 9.53
N VAL A 156 -4.25 -24.70 10.61
CA VAL A 156 -4.13 -25.81 11.56
C VAL A 156 -5.45 -26.06 12.26
N LYS A 157 -6.14 -25.00 12.70
CA LYS A 157 -7.46 -25.12 13.35
C LYS A 157 -8.47 -25.79 12.43
N ARG A 158 -8.60 -25.29 11.20
CA ARG A 158 -9.52 -25.83 10.18
C ARG A 158 -9.21 -27.29 9.83
N ALA A 159 -7.92 -27.64 9.73
CA ALA A 159 -7.52 -29.02 9.49
C ALA A 159 -7.91 -29.97 10.64
N ARG A 160 -7.82 -29.51 11.90
CA ARG A 160 -8.28 -30.25 13.08
C ARG A 160 -9.78 -30.46 13.06
N GLU A 161 -10.55 -29.42 12.79
CA GLU A 161 -12.02 -29.49 12.70
C GLU A 161 -12.47 -30.52 11.64
N TYR A 162 -11.79 -30.58 10.47
CA TYR A 162 -12.10 -31.62 9.47
C TYR A 162 -11.70 -33.02 9.94
N ALA A 163 -10.56 -33.20 10.60
CA ALA A 163 -10.16 -34.50 11.11
C ALA A 163 -11.12 -34.98 12.21
N GLU A 164 -11.50 -34.11 13.14
CA GLU A 164 -12.44 -34.39 14.23
C GLU A 164 -13.83 -34.75 13.70
N ALA A 165 -14.31 -34.09 12.64
CA ALA A 165 -15.58 -34.41 11.99
C ALA A 165 -15.62 -35.81 11.32
N LEU A 166 -14.46 -36.45 11.18
CA LEU A 166 -14.28 -37.81 10.65
C LEU A 166 -13.83 -38.79 11.72
N ASP A 167 -13.96 -38.43 13.03
CA ASP A 167 -13.45 -39.19 14.16
C ASP A 167 -11.95 -39.54 14.07
N ALA A 168 -11.20 -38.71 13.31
CA ALA A 168 -9.78 -38.83 13.10
C ALA A 168 -8.98 -37.73 13.82
N ARG A 169 -7.66 -37.87 13.84
CA ARG A 169 -6.77 -36.85 14.44
C ARG A 169 -5.76 -36.35 13.43
N LEU A 170 -5.50 -35.04 13.46
CA LEU A 170 -4.44 -34.44 12.68
C LEU A 170 -3.09 -35.02 13.14
N ALA A 171 -2.24 -35.45 12.17
CA ALA A 171 -0.98 -36.13 12.47
C ALA A 171 0.24 -35.24 12.16
N ALA A 172 0.52 -34.94 10.92
CA ALA A 172 1.71 -34.20 10.52
C ALA A 172 1.43 -33.18 9.43
N LEU A 173 2.22 -32.09 9.44
CA LEU A 173 2.27 -31.14 8.34
C LEU A 173 3.07 -31.74 7.20
N VAL A 174 2.48 -31.78 6.02
CA VAL A 174 3.12 -32.28 4.77
C VAL A 174 3.65 -31.12 3.95
N GLU A 175 2.87 -30.06 3.84
CA GLU A 175 3.20 -28.90 3.03
C GLU A 175 2.58 -27.63 3.62
N LEU A 176 3.35 -26.55 3.62
CA LEU A 176 2.86 -25.20 3.87
C LEU A 176 3.36 -24.34 2.72
N ALA A 177 2.45 -23.73 1.99
CA ALA A 177 2.76 -22.91 0.84
C ALA A 177 2.07 -21.54 0.94
N ASP A 178 2.78 -20.50 0.56
CA ASP A 178 2.19 -19.20 0.30
C ASP A 178 1.37 -19.28 -1.01
N ILE A 179 0.38 -18.41 -1.18
CA ILE A 179 -0.46 -18.45 -2.38
C ILE A 179 0.37 -18.20 -3.63
N GLY A 180 0.26 -19.11 -4.59
CA GLY A 180 1.04 -19.08 -5.82
C GLY A 180 2.43 -19.72 -5.74
N ALA A 181 2.83 -20.20 -4.55
CA ALA A 181 4.08 -20.94 -4.35
C ALA A 181 3.87 -22.47 -4.27
N GLU A 182 2.64 -22.92 -4.52
CA GLU A 182 2.35 -24.36 -4.51
C GLU A 182 3.00 -25.06 -5.72
N ASN A 183 3.59 -26.21 -5.47
CA ASN A 183 4.11 -27.11 -6.51
C ASN A 183 2.97 -27.83 -7.28
N SER A 184 1.95 -27.12 -7.69
CA SER A 184 0.90 -27.66 -8.54
C SER A 184 0.87 -26.89 -9.86
N GLY A 185 1.24 -27.55 -10.94
CA GLY A 185 1.00 -27.03 -12.29
C GLY A 185 -0.49 -26.71 -12.47
N GLY A 186 -0.83 -25.43 -12.48
CA GLY A 186 -2.21 -24.99 -12.65
C GLY A 186 -2.34 -23.48 -12.54
N TYR A 187 -2.60 -22.84 -13.63
CA TYR A 187 -2.85 -21.44 -13.90
C TYR A 187 -3.69 -20.71 -12.83
N GLY A 188 -3.13 -19.65 -12.29
CA GLY A 188 -3.87 -18.63 -11.56
C GLY A 188 -3.29 -17.26 -11.89
N GLY A 189 -3.96 -16.50 -12.75
CA GLY A 189 -3.54 -15.16 -13.16
C GLY A 189 -3.72 -14.12 -12.03
N PRO A 190 -2.93 -13.04 -12.05
CA PRO A 190 -2.98 -12.00 -11.02
C PRO A 190 -4.24 -11.14 -11.16
N ALA A 191 -4.91 -10.90 -10.02
CA ALA A 191 -5.97 -9.93 -9.92
C ALA A 191 -5.39 -8.51 -9.91
N ALA A 192 -5.87 -7.66 -10.81
CA ALA A 192 -5.46 -6.25 -10.92
C ALA A 192 -6.08 -5.40 -9.81
N PRO A 193 -5.36 -4.41 -9.26
CA PRO A 193 -5.92 -3.47 -8.29
C PRO A 193 -6.78 -2.42 -8.99
N GLY A 194 -7.99 -2.21 -8.44
CA GLY A 194 -8.94 -1.21 -8.93
C GLY A 194 -8.48 0.23 -8.62
N ALA A 195 -8.64 1.09 -9.60
CA ALA A 195 -8.33 2.51 -9.50
C ALA A 195 -9.42 3.28 -8.71
N LEU A 196 -9.01 4.08 -7.74
CA LEU A 196 -9.87 5.02 -7.02
C LEU A 196 -9.90 6.37 -7.74
N ARG A 197 -11.12 6.89 -7.94
CA ARG A 197 -11.37 8.22 -8.54
C ARG A 197 -11.33 9.29 -7.46
N SER A 198 -10.56 10.36 -7.71
CA SER A 198 -10.55 11.57 -6.89
C SER A 198 -11.64 12.55 -7.29
N VAL A 199 -12.30 13.15 -6.30
CA VAL A 199 -13.29 14.23 -6.47
C VAL A 199 -12.66 15.53 -5.98
N ALA A 200 -12.70 16.57 -6.82
CA ALA A 200 -12.16 17.89 -6.52
C ALA A 200 -13.20 18.75 -5.78
N TYR A 201 -12.79 19.42 -4.72
CA TYR A 201 -13.58 20.41 -3.98
C TYR A 201 -13.02 21.82 -4.16
N LYS A 202 -13.92 22.80 -4.28
CA LYS A 202 -13.62 24.21 -4.50
C LYS A 202 -14.03 24.99 -3.26
N GLY A 203 -13.13 25.68 -2.60
CA GLY A 203 -13.42 26.50 -1.42
C GLY A 203 -12.73 27.87 -1.48
N ALA A 204 -13.37 28.88 -0.95
CA ALA A 204 -13.05 30.29 -1.07
C ALA A 204 -12.36 30.85 0.21
N ASP A 205 -11.65 31.96 -0.02
CA ASP A 205 -10.80 32.77 0.88
C ASP A 205 -11.39 33.18 2.24
N SER A 206 -10.52 33.20 3.27
CA SER A 206 -10.45 34.29 4.26
C SER A 206 -9.16 34.19 5.07
N ALA A 207 -8.49 35.34 5.25
CA ALA A 207 -7.16 35.49 5.82
C ALA A 207 -7.19 35.55 7.37
N GLU A 208 -7.09 34.42 7.98
CA GLU A 208 -6.59 34.19 9.34
C GLU A 208 -5.86 32.87 9.28
N ALA A 209 -4.72 32.69 9.98
CA ALA A 209 -3.99 31.42 9.90
C ALA A 209 -4.97 30.27 10.18
N ALA A 210 -5.23 29.48 9.16
CA ALA A 210 -6.22 28.42 9.25
C ALA A 210 -5.85 27.45 10.39
N PRO A 211 -6.79 27.03 11.25
CA PRO A 211 -6.51 26.03 12.27
C PRO A 211 -6.00 24.76 11.60
N ALA A 212 -5.11 24.03 12.30
CA ALA A 212 -4.60 22.74 11.79
C ALA A 212 -5.76 21.82 11.44
N LEU A 213 -5.69 21.22 10.24
CA LEU A 213 -6.69 20.29 9.79
C LEU A 213 -6.63 19.01 10.63
N ASP A 214 -7.74 18.65 11.27
CA ASP A 214 -7.87 17.38 11.99
C ASP A 214 -8.04 16.23 11.00
N LEU A 215 -7.09 15.30 11.00
CA LEU A 215 -7.01 14.19 10.03
C LEU A 215 -7.05 12.86 10.77
N GLU A 216 -8.23 12.27 10.87
CA GLU A 216 -8.42 10.96 11.48
C GLU A 216 -7.76 9.85 10.66
N PRO A 217 -6.83 9.07 11.24
CA PRO A 217 -6.13 8.01 10.54
C PRO A 217 -7.05 6.86 10.13
N GLN A 218 -7.07 6.53 8.85
CA GLN A 218 -7.83 5.39 8.35
C GLN A 218 -7.09 4.08 8.64
N ARG A 219 -7.75 3.16 9.36
CA ARG A 219 -7.22 1.83 9.63
C ARG A 219 -6.91 1.06 8.35
N GLN A 220 -5.81 0.33 8.38
CA GLN A 220 -5.30 -0.44 7.27
C GLN A 220 -5.66 -1.92 7.42
N THR A 221 -6.18 -2.52 6.36
CA THR A 221 -6.46 -3.95 6.35
C THR A 221 -5.28 -4.74 5.79
N VAL A 222 -4.77 -5.68 6.58
CA VAL A 222 -3.72 -6.62 6.17
C VAL A 222 -4.33 -7.99 5.99
N TYR A 223 -4.15 -8.56 4.81
CA TYR A 223 -4.57 -9.93 4.49
C TYR A 223 -3.35 -10.85 4.43
N ALA A 224 -3.55 -12.08 4.87
CA ALA A 224 -2.63 -13.18 4.63
C ALA A 224 -3.42 -14.46 4.36
N GLN A 225 -2.89 -15.29 3.48
CA GLN A 225 -3.46 -16.58 3.13
C GLN A 225 -2.32 -17.58 2.99
N VAL A 226 -2.57 -18.82 3.41
CA VAL A 226 -1.64 -19.94 3.24
C VAL A 226 -2.41 -21.18 2.84
N ASN A 227 -1.84 -22.02 2.01
CA ASN A 227 -2.31 -23.36 1.75
C ASN A 227 -1.50 -24.35 2.58
N ALA A 228 -2.17 -25.28 3.25
CA ALA A 228 -1.52 -26.28 4.08
C ALA A 228 -2.09 -27.66 3.80
N ARG A 229 -1.22 -28.66 3.81
CA ARG A 229 -1.57 -30.08 3.69
C ARG A 229 -1.06 -30.81 4.91
N PHE A 230 -1.92 -31.62 5.48
CA PHE A 230 -1.61 -32.45 6.64
C PHE A 230 -1.96 -33.89 6.37
N THR A 231 -1.31 -34.80 7.07
CA THR A 231 -1.81 -36.17 7.24
C THR A 231 -2.72 -36.24 8.47
N MET A 232 -3.60 -37.21 8.48
CA MET A 232 -4.44 -37.52 9.62
C MET A 232 -4.50 -39.06 9.84
N THR A 233 -4.96 -39.49 11.00
CA THR A 233 -5.23 -40.91 11.24
C THR A 233 -6.36 -41.39 10.32
N PRO A 234 -6.42 -42.70 9.98
CA PRO A 234 -7.54 -43.25 9.24
C PRO A 234 -8.88 -42.91 9.91
N PRO A 235 -9.85 -42.38 9.19
CA PRO A 235 -11.19 -42.14 9.71
C PRO A 235 -11.98 -43.44 9.83
N ASP A 236 -12.90 -43.52 10.82
CA ASP A 236 -13.92 -44.53 10.83
C ASP A 236 -15.14 -44.04 10.06
N LEU A 237 -15.37 -44.61 8.88
CA LEU A 237 -16.48 -44.25 7.99
C LEU A 237 -17.64 -45.22 8.07
N THR A 238 -17.64 -46.11 9.09
CA THR A 238 -18.74 -47.02 9.34
C THR A 238 -19.97 -46.26 9.83
N PRO A 239 -21.15 -46.41 9.21
CA PRO A 239 -22.37 -45.68 9.59
C PRO A 239 -22.93 -46.12 10.95
#